data_69ae880fa259e38a759db3f1472c7a39
#
_entry.id   69ae880fa259e38a759db3f1472c7a39
#
_cell.length_a   1.000
_cell.length_b   1.000
_cell.length_c   1.000
_cell.angle_alpha   90.00
_cell.angle_beta   90.00
_cell.angle_gamma   90.00
#
_symmetry.space_group_name_H-M   'P 1'
#
loop_
_entity.id
_entity.type
_entity.pdbx_description
1 polymer ?
#
loop_
_entity_poly.entity_id
_entity_poly.type
_entity_poly.pdbx_seq_one_letter_code
_entity_poly.pdbx_strand_id
1 'polypeptide(L)'
;MKRGAFQSLLLAAGLIAVFCETAWAHFPISVEPKANDGLLPLDFSPVQVGLCPSFQLVHGKADTVVSVGALCLRQNSALASVALENSVANNYLAQAGFIAVSGFNYAFEVGFLSLAGRNIGISAGVFNVESNLGYRGGDPYPWLPGLQVGLVNAGGGIQIGLLNYNPQGFLPWFPIINFPCGGDW
;
A
#
# COMPACT_ATOMS: atom_id res chain seq x y z
N MET A 1 -25.35 -19.44 -11.99
CA MET A 1 -24.00 -19.07 -12.48
C MET A 1 -23.34 -20.31 -13.07
N LYS A 2 -22.84 -20.25 -14.31
CA LYS A 2 -22.17 -21.39 -14.96
C LYS A 2 -20.83 -21.66 -14.23
N ARG A 3 -20.57 -22.93 -13.87
CA ARG A 3 -19.33 -23.34 -13.16
C ARG A 3 -18.03 -22.80 -13.78
N GLY A 4 -18.00 -22.59 -15.10
CA GLY A 4 -16.84 -22.03 -15.80
C GLY A 4 -16.51 -20.56 -15.46
N ALA A 5 -17.52 -19.73 -15.23
CA ALA A 5 -17.29 -18.32 -14.86
C ALA A 5 -16.69 -18.17 -13.45
N PHE A 6 -17.08 -19.06 -12.54
CA PHE A 6 -16.54 -19.07 -11.18
C PHE A 6 -15.08 -19.58 -11.17
N GLN A 7 -14.77 -20.61 -11.98
CA GLN A 7 -13.39 -21.09 -12.11
C GLN A 7 -12.46 -20.06 -12.77
N SER A 8 -12.96 -19.33 -13.79
CA SER A 8 -12.18 -18.26 -14.42
C SER A 8 -11.91 -17.09 -13.46
N LEU A 9 -12.87 -16.76 -12.60
CA LEU A 9 -12.72 -15.73 -11.58
C LEU A 9 -11.72 -16.16 -10.50
N LEU A 10 -11.75 -17.42 -10.07
CA LEU A 10 -10.77 -17.97 -9.12
C LEU A 10 -9.36 -18.04 -9.72
N LEU A 11 -9.24 -18.38 -11.01
CA LEU A 11 -7.96 -18.37 -11.72
C LEU A 11 -7.41 -16.94 -11.87
N ALA A 12 -8.26 -15.98 -12.22
CA ALA A 12 -7.87 -14.57 -12.30
C ALA A 12 -7.45 -14.01 -10.92
N ALA A 13 -8.20 -14.33 -9.87
CA ALA A 13 -7.86 -13.92 -8.51
C ALA A 13 -6.58 -14.60 -8.00
N GLY A 14 -6.38 -15.89 -8.32
CA GLY A 14 -5.14 -16.61 -8.03
C GLY A 14 -3.94 -16.05 -8.79
N LEU A 15 -4.13 -15.70 -10.07
CA LEU A 15 -3.10 -15.02 -10.89
C LEU A 15 -2.77 -13.64 -10.31
N ILE A 16 -3.75 -12.85 -9.88
CA ILE A 16 -3.52 -11.55 -9.26
C ILE A 16 -2.77 -11.72 -7.93
N ALA A 17 -3.13 -12.71 -7.11
CA ALA A 17 -2.42 -12.99 -5.86
C ALA A 17 -0.97 -13.45 -6.11
N VAL A 18 -0.75 -14.34 -7.07
CA VAL A 18 0.60 -14.79 -7.48
C VAL A 18 1.37 -13.65 -8.13
N PHE A 19 0.73 -12.79 -8.93
CA PHE A 19 1.36 -11.59 -9.49
C PHE A 19 1.72 -10.59 -8.38
N CYS A 20 0.90 -10.41 -7.35
CA CYS A 20 1.25 -9.59 -6.20
C CYS A 20 2.44 -10.17 -5.43
N GLU A 21 2.45 -11.48 -5.14
CA GLU A 21 3.58 -12.11 -4.43
C GLU A 21 4.87 -12.10 -5.26
N THR A 22 4.80 -12.39 -6.57
CA THR A 22 5.99 -12.37 -7.44
C THR A 22 6.40 -10.96 -7.85
N ALA A 23 5.48 -10.01 -7.97
CA ALA A 23 5.78 -8.61 -8.22
C ALA A 23 6.55 -7.99 -7.04
N TRP A 24 6.23 -8.35 -5.80
CA TRP A 24 7.02 -7.95 -4.63
C TRP A 24 8.46 -8.48 -4.67
N ALA A 25 8.68 -9.68 -5.23
CA ALA A 25 10.01 -10.28 -5.33
C ALA A 25 10.84 -9.75 -6.51
N HIS A 26 10.21 -9.21 -7.55
CA HIS A 26 10.89 -8.88 -8.82
C HIS A 26 10.69 -7.44 -9.30
N PHE A 27 9.71 -6.69 -8.78
CA PHE A 27 9.68 -5.26 -9.00
C PHE A 27 10.76 -4.60 -8.15
N PRO A 28 11.56 -3.68 -8.72
CA PRO A 28 12.52 -2.88 -7.96
C PRO A 28 11.84 -1.81 -7.09
N ILE A 29 10.58 -2.02 -6.70
CA ILE A 29 9.86 -1.23 -5.72
C ILE A 29 10.36 -1.69 -4.34
N SER A 30 11.62 -1.41 -4.03
CA SER A 30 12.06 -1.54 -2.65
C SER A 30 11.43 -0.39 -1.87
N VAL A 31 10.59 -0.72 -0.90
CA VAL A 31 10.06 0.24 0.08
C VAL A 31 11.21 0.85 0.90
N GLU A 32 12.40 0.26 0.83
CA GLU A 32 13.59 0.79 1.50
C GLU A 32 14.14 2.00 0.72
N PRO A 33 14.01 3.21 1.26
CA PRO A 33 14.59 4.40 0.68
C PRO A 33 16.11 4.29 0.68
N LYS A 34 16.75 4.62 -0.45
CA LYS A 34 18.20 4.58 -0.57
C LYS A 34 18.79 5.94 -0.20
N ALA A 35 19.90 5.93 0.52
CA ALA A 35 20.60 7.17 0.89
C ALA A 35 21.13 7.97 -0.31
N ASN A 36 21.32 7.32 -1.46
CA ASN A 36 21.85 7.94 -2.67
C ASN A 36 20.77 8.51 -3.62
N ASP A 37 19.48 8.38 -3.27
CA ASP A 37 18.39 8.96 -4.02
C ASP A 37 18.23 10.42 -3.56
N GLY A 38 18.39 11.38 -4.48
CA GLY A 38 18.18 12.80 -4.22
C GLY A 38 19.44 13.67 -4.30
N LEU A 39 19.21 14.97 -4.46
CA LEU A 39 20.26 15.96 -4.67
C LEU A 39 20.89 16.47 -3.37
N LEU A 40 20.13 16.54 -2.29
CA LEU A 40 20.56 17.03 -1.00
C LEU A 40 20.57 15.95 0.07
N PRO A 41 21.63 15.76 0.82
CA PRO A 41 21.75 14.77 1.89
C PRO A 41 21.11 15.26 3.19
N LEU A 42 19.83 15.65 3.14
CA LEU A 42 19.08 16.13 4.30
C LEU A 42 18.17 15.03 4.84
N ASP A 43 18.21 14.79 6.14
CA ASP A 43 17.34 13.81 6.81
C ASP A 43 15.91 14.32 7.01
N PHE A 44 15.70 15.61 6.94
CA PHE A 44 14.40 16.25 7.03
C PHE A 44 14.27 17.40 6.04
N SER A 45 13.10 17.51 5.41
CA SER A 45 12.74 18.67 4.59
C SER A 45 11.24 18.95 4.71
N PRO A 46 10.83 20.22 4.90
CA PRO A 46 9.40 20.54 4.90
C PRO A 46 8.74 20.28 3.54
N VAL A 47 9.51 20.35 2.46
CA VAL A 47 9.01 20.15 1.10
C VAL A 47 9.96 19.24 0.32
N GLN A 48 9.39 18.26 -0.33
CA GLN A 48 10.09 17.41 -1.29
C GLN A 48 9.47 17.60 -2.67
N VAL A 49 10.32 17.80 -3.66
CA VAL A 49 9.93 17.86 -5.06
C VAL A 49 10.81 16.91 -5.86
N GLY A 50 10.23 16.13 -6.74
CA GLY A 50 10.98 15.17 -7.52
C GLY A 50 10.36 14.85 -8.88
N LEU A 51 11.20 14.46 -9.83
CA LEU A 51 10.78 13.88 -11.09
C LEU A 51 10.80 12.35 -11.02
N CYS A 52 11.87 11.83 -10.44
CA CYS A 52 12.10 10.41 -10.17
C CYS A 52 13.07 10.28 -8.98
N PRO A 53 13.29 9.11 -8.39
CA PRO A 53 14.07 8.97 -7.16
C PRO A 53 15.48 9.58 -7.24
N SER A 54 16.14 9.48 -8.40
CA SER A 54 17.48 10.06 -8.59
C SER A 54 17.48 11.57 -8.82
N PHE A 55 16.32 12.16 -9.11
CA PHE A 55 16.13 13.60 -9.36
C PHE A 55 15.07 14.17 -8.41
N GLN A 56 15.20 13.89 -7.14
CA GLN A 56 14.40 14.50 -6.08
C GLN A 56 15.26 15.42 -5.22
N LEU A 57 14.63 16.42 -4.58
CA LEU A 57 15.33 17.49 -3.86
C LEU A 57 16.14 16.94 -2.70
N VAL A 58 15.56 16.09 -1.88
CA VAL A 58 16.23 15.44 -0.74
C VAL A 58 16.30 13.93 -0.97
N HIS A 59 17.20 13.24 -0.27
CA HIS A 59 17.38 11.81 -0.45
C HIS A 59 16.16 10.99 0.04
N GLY A 60 16.04 9.76 -0.45
CA GLY A 60 14.89 8.91 -0.18
C GLY A 60 14.69 8.49 1.28
N LYS A 61 15.69 8.70 2.14
CA LYS A 61 15.58 8.47 3.59
C LYS A 61 15.06 9.67 4.37
N ALA A 62 14.84 10.79 3.72
CA ALA A 62 14.36 12.00 4.39
C ALA A 62 12.91 11.86 4.87
N ASP A 63 12.63 12.47 6.01
CA ASP A 63 11.29 12.72 6.49
C ASP A 63 10.77 14.03 5.90
N THR A 64 9.54 14.06 5.43
CA THR A 64 8.98 15.21 4.74
C THR A 64 7.60 15.58 5.28
N VAL A 65 7.24 16.85 5.18
CA VAL A 65 5.87 17.27 5.46
C VAL A 65 5.02 17.15 4.21
N VAL A 66 5.43 17.81 3.12
CA VAL A 66 4.71 17.76 1.85
C VAL A 66 5.65 17.32 0.73
N SER A 67 5.21 16.38 -0.09
CA SER A 67 5.99 15.86 -1.17
C SER A 67 5.20 15.82 -2.46
N VAL A 68 5.78 16.32 -3.52
CA VAL A 68 5.19 16.33 -4.87
C VAL A 68 6.19 15.77 -5.86
N GLY A 69 5.77 14.74 -6.58
CA GLY A 69 6.56 14.12 -7.64
C GLY A 69 5.80 14.03 -8.95
N ALA A 70 6.50 14.11 -10.06
CA ALA A 70 5.87 13.95 -11.36
C ALA A 70 5.72 12.47 -11.73
N LEU A 71 6.81 11.70 -11.73
CA LEU A 71 6.77 10.28 -12.10
C LEU A 71 6.81 9.38 -10.87
N CYS A 72 7.88 9.46 -10.08
CA CYS A 72 7.98 8.65 -8.88
C CYS A 72 8.65 9.40 -7.75
N LEU A 73 8.21 9.11 -6.53
CA LEU A 73 8.78 9.57 -5.27
C LEU A 73 9.12 8.40 -4.38
N ARG A 74 10.24 8.52 -3.67
CA ARG A 74 10.61 7.60 -2.60
C ARG A 74 11.04 8.39 -1.39
N GLN A 75 10.49 8.06 -0.22
CA GLN A 75 10.79 8.75 1.03
C GLN A 75 10.55 7.87 2.24
N ASN A 76 11.20 8.20 3.35
CA ASN A 76 11.05 7.46 4.59
C ASN A 76 9.68 7.73 5.22
N SER A 77 9.37 9.01 5.44
CA SER A 77 8.09 9.40 6.03
C SER A 77 7.54 10.64 5.34
N ALA A 78 6.23 10.71 5.21
CA ALA A 78 5.53 11.88 4.72
C ALA A 78 4.25 12.14 5.52
N LEU A 79 3.96 13.41 5.76
CA LEU A 79 2.63 13.81 6.21
C LEU A 79 1.66 13.78 5.04
N ALA A 80 2.04 14.36 3.90
CA ALA A 80 1.27 14.30 2.67
C ALA A 80 2.17 14.14 1.45
N SER A 81 1.80 13.27 0.50
CA SER A 81 2.58 13.04 -0.69
C SER A 81 1.72 12.70 -1.91
N VAL A 82 2.18 13.16 -3.08
CA VAL A 82 1.54 12.87 -4.37
C VAL A 82 2.57 12.65 -5.47
N ALA A 83 2.41 11.58 -6.24
CA ALA A 83 3.19 11.27 -7.45
C ALA A 83 2.46 10.23 -8.29
N LEU A 84 2.87 10.01 -9.53
CA LEU A 84 2.32 8.91 -10.33
C LEU A 84 2.62 7.55 -9.68
N GLU A 85 3.88 7.31 -9.31
CA GLU A 85 4.30 6.23 -8.40
C GLU A 85 4.79 6.87 -7.10
N ASN A 86 4.12 6.58 -6.00
CA ASN A 86 4.40 7.19 -4.72
C ASN A 86 4.73 6.11 -3.69
N SER A 87 5.97 6.05 -3.24
CA SER A 87 6.47 5.07 -2.28
C SER A 87 6.95 5.76 -1.01
N VAL A 88 6.26 5.50 0.11
CA VAL A 88 6.52 6.09 1.42
C VAL A 88 6.60 4.99 2.46
N ALA A 89 7.67 4.93 3.25
CA ALA A 89 7.73 3.91 4.30
C ALA A 89 6.65 4.17 5.39
N ASN A 90 6.43 5.44 5.77
CA ASN A 90 5.38 5.80 6.73
C ASN A 90 4.52 6.94 6.19
N ASN A 91 3.28 6.63 5.79
CA ASN A 91 2.27 7.60 5.40
C ASN A 91 1.44 8.03 6.62
N TYR A 92 1.63 9.25 7.10
CA TYR A 92 0.96 9.71 8.32
C TYR A 92 -0.42 10.34 8.08
N LEU A 93 -0.64 11.07 6.99
CA LEU A 93 -1.91 11.74 6.73
C LEU A 93 -2.49 11.38 5.38
N ALA A 94 -1.77 11.62 4.27
CA ALA A 94 -2.31 11.38 2.95
C ALA A 94 -1.23 11.00 1.93
N GLN A 95 -1.52 9.97 1.17
CA GLN A 95 -0.71 9.55 0.04
C GLN A 95 -1.60 9.34 -1.17
N ALA A 96 -1.19 9.87 -2.32
CA ALA A 96 -1.92 9.69 -3.56
C ALA A 96 -0.99 9.36 -4.73
N GLY A 97 -1.45 8.47 -5.61
CA GLY A 97 -0.71 8.10 -6.81
C GLY A 97 -1.52 7.17 -7.71
N PHE A 98 -1.05 6.93 -8.92
CA PHE A 98 -1.59 5.82 -9.71
C PHE A 98 -1.18 4.48 -9.06
N ILE A 99 0.08 4.39 -8.63
CA ILE A 99 0.58 3.34 -7.77
C ILE A 99 1.00 3.99 -6.45
N ALA A 100 0.32 3.67 -5.37
CA ALA A 100 0.64 4.10 -4.02
C ALA A 100 1.19 2.91 -3.23
N VAL A 101 2.37 3.08 -2.65
CA VAL A 101 3.05 2.03 -1.87
C VAL A 101 3.42 2.59 -0.52
N SER A 102 2.98 1.95 0.55
CA SER A 102 3.33 2.34 1.91
C SER A 102 3.83 1.14 2.73
N GLY A 103 4.80 1.36 3.58
CA GLY A 103 5.15 0.40 4.63
C GLY A 103 4.04 0.39 5.70
N PHE A 104 3.76 1.58 6.26
CA PHE A 104 2.61 1.83 7.12
C PHE A 104 1.72 2.92 6.55
N ASN A 105 0.43 2.63 6.39
CA ASN A 105 -0.59 3.63 6.13
C ASN A 105 -1.37 3.94 7.41
N TYR A 106 -1.13 5.12 8.00
CA TYR A 106 -1.79 5.54 9.23
C TYR A 106 -3.12 6.28 8.98
N ALA A 107 -3.29 6.93 7.83
CA ALA A 107 -4.54 7.65 7.54
C ALA A 107 -5.08 7.36 6.14
N PHE A 108 -4.73 8.11 5.10
CA PHE A 108 -5.33 7.97 3.77
C PHE A 108 -4.29 7.57 2.72
N GLU A 109 -4.60 6.53 1.98
CA GLU A 109 -3.86 6.10 0.81
C GLU A 109 -4.83 5.96 -0.36
N VAL A 110 -4.57 6.64 -1.48
CA VAL A 110 -5.43 6.63 -2.66
C VAL A 110 -4.62 6.32 -3.90
N GLY A 111 -5.05 5.30 -4.64
CA GLY A 111 -4.40 4.90 -5.88
C GLY A 111 -5.27 4.04 -6.77
N PHE A 112 -4.87 3.85 -8.03
CA PHE A 112 -5.44 2.76 -8.82
C PHE A 112 -5.02 1.43 -8.21
N LEU A 113 -3.74 1.31 -7.86
CA LEU A 113 -3.15 0.21 -7.10
C LEU A 113 -2.58 0.77 -5.80
N SER A 114 -3.12 0.35 -4.67
CA SER A 114 -2.66 0.69 -3.32
C SER A 114 -2.07 -0.54 -2.66
N LEU A 115 -0.79 -0.45 -2.28
CA LEU A 115 -0.04 -1.54 -1.66
C LEU A 115 0.48 -1.08 -0.29
N ALA A 116 -0.09 -1.61 0.77
CA ALA A 116 0.35 -1.32 2.13
C ALA A 116 1.02 -2.54 2.77
N GLY A 117 2.14 -2.36 3.43
CA GLY A 117 2.70 -3.37 4.32
C GLY A 117 1.76 -3.61 5.50
N ARG A 118 1.32 -2.53 6.12
CA ARG A 118 0.28 -2.51 7.15
C ARG A 118 -0.67 -1.33 6.91
N ASN A 119 -1.95 -1.59 6.83
CA ASN A 119 -2.97 -0.56 6.72
C ASN A 119 -3.73 -0.41 8.05
N ILE A 120 -3.54 0.73 8.72
CA ILE A 120 -4.27 1.11 9.93
C ILE A 120 -5.34 2.15 9.57
N GLY A 121 -5.10 2.90 8.51
CA GLY A 121 -5.98 3.92 7.99
C GLY A 121 -6.97 3.43 6.93
N ILE A 122 -7.17 4.24 5.91
CA ILE A 122 -8.09 3.97 4.79
C ILE A 122 -7.26 3.88 3.51
N SER A 123 -7.35 2.75 2.83
CA SER A 123 -6.84 2.58 1.48
C SER A 123 -7.99 2.55 0.48
N ALA A 124 -7.97 3.45 -0.49
CA ALA A 124 -9.01 3.56 -1.51
C ALA A 124 -8.42 3.43 -2.92
N GLY A 125 -8.97 2.52 -3.72
CA GLY A 125 -8.46 2.29 -5.07
C GLY A 125 -9.24 1.22 -5.82
N VAL A 126 -8.77 0.89 -7.02
CA VAL A 126 -9.34 -0.24 -7.75
C VAL A 126 -8.84 -1.55 -7.14
N PHE A 127 -7.54 -1.64 -6.89
CA PHE A 127 -6.89 -2.76 -6.24
C PHE A 127 -6.22 -2.27 -4.96
N ASN A 128 -6.63 -2.83 -3.82
CA ASN A 128 -5.99 -2.57 -2.53
C ASN A 128 -5.43 -3.88 -1.99
N VAL A 129 -4.15 -3.88 -1.67
CA VAL A 129 -3.46 -5.05 -1.13
C VAL A 129 -2.71 -4.66 0.14
N GLU A 130 -3.00 -5.35 1.22
CA GLU A 130 -2.22 -5.29 2.45
C GLU A 130 -1.41 -6.58 2.58
N SER A 131 -0.10 -6.44 2.62
CA SER A 131 0.79 -7.57 2.85
C SER A 131 1.32 -7.51 4.27
N ASN A 132 0.81 -8.30 5.16
CA ASN A 132 1.41 -8.51 6.49
C ASN A 132 2.83 -9.14 6.43
N LEU A 133 3.40 -9.27 5.23
CA LEU A 133 4.58 -10.09 4.94
C LEU A 133 5.93 -9.46 5.32
N GLY A 134 5.98 -8.30 5.94
CA GLY A 134 7.27 -7.62 6.10
C GLY A 134 7.66 -7.18 7.51
N TYR A 135 6.75 -7.06 8.42
CA TYR A 135 7.07 -6.52 9.73
C TYR A 135 7.32 -7.60 10.78
N ARG A 136 8.56 -8.10 10.82
CA ARG A 136 9.06 -8.95 11.92
C ARG A 136 9.29 -8.19 13.24
N GLY A 137 8.91 -6.92 13.30
CA GLY A 137 9.24 -6.02 14.40
C GLY A 137 8.10 -5.61 15.33
N GLY A 138 7.02 -6.39 15.40
CA GLY A 138 5.88 -6.07 16.25
C GLY A 138 5.03 -4.93 15.69
N ASP A 139 3.80 -5.23 15.34
CA ASP A 139 2.81 -4.22 14.94
C ASP A 139 2.52 -3.32 16.15
N PRO A 140 2.77 -2.00 16.09
CA PRO A 140 2.49 -1.11 17.21
C PRO A 140 0.99 -1.02 17.54
N TYR A 141 0.12 -1.41 16.61
CA TYR A 141 -1.33 -1.35 16.76
C TYR A 141 -2.01 -2.59 16.19
N PRO A 142 -1.73 -3.81 16.70
CA PRO A 142 -2.26 -5.05 16.14
C PRO A 142 -3.79 -5.13 16.19
N TRP A 143 -4.41 -4.40 17.12
CA TRP A 143 -5.85 -4.37 17.37
C TRP A 143 -6.63 -3.36 16.50
N LEU A 144 -5.94 -2.52 15.70
CA LEU A 144 -6.59 -1.50 14.88
C LEU A 144 -6.70 -1.98 13.42
N PRO A 145 -7.89 -2.45 12.99
CA PRO A 145 -8.09 -2.87 11.61
C PRO A 145 -8.19 -1.64 10.70
N GLY A 146 -7.45 -1.64 9.60
CA GLY A 146 -7.62 -0.66 8.54
C GLY A 146 -8.89 -0.90 7.74
N LEU A 147 -9.25 0.08 6.89
CA LEU A 147 -10.34 0.01 5.94
C LEU A 147 -9.79 0.01 4.51
N GLN A 148 -10.24 -0.93 3.70
CA GLN A 148 -9.95 -1.01 2.27
C GLN A 148 -11.25 -0.81 1.48
N VAL A 149 -11.26 0.13 0.55
CA VAL A 149 -12.42 0.43 -0.30
C VAL A 149 -12.00 0.35 -1.77
N GLY A 150 -12.54 -0.61 -2.52
CA GLY A 150 -12.13 -0.80 -3.91
C GLY A 150 -12.91 -1.89 -4.64
N LEU A 151 -12.52 -2.20 -5.88
CA LEU A 151 -13.13 -3.32 -6.59
C LEU A 151 -12.58 -4.65 -6.06
N VAL A 152 -11.27 -4.72 -5.84
CA VAL A 152 -10.59 -5.90 -5.31
C VAL A 152 -9.77 -5.48 -4.09
N ASN A 153 -10.04 -6.10 -2.96
CA ASN A 153 -9.32 -5.88 -1.72
C ASN A 153 -8.71 -7.20 -1.24
N ALA A 154 -7.46 -7.18 -0.82
CA ALA A 154 -6.77 -8.33 -0.27
C ALA A 154 -5.93 -7.94 0.96
N GLY A 155 -6.01 -8.72 2.03
CA GLY A 155 -5.26 -8.48 3.25
C GLY A 155 -6.11 -8.55 4.50
N GLY A 156 -5.70 -7.84 5.55
CA GLY A 156 -6.42 -7.73 6.81
C GLY A 156 -7.46 -6.60 6.82
N GLY A 157 -8.05 -6.37 7.99
CA GLY A 157 -8.96 -5.25 8.21
C GLY A 157 -10.35 -5.41 7.59
N ILE A 158 -11.06 -4.28 7.55
CA ILE A 158 -12.42 -4.20 6.98
C ILE A 158 -12.28 -3.92 5.47
N GLN A 159 -13.01 -4.66 4.66
CA GLN A 159 -12.93 -4.57 3.20
C GLN A 159 -14.32 -4.31 2.62
N ILE A 160 -14.43 -3.31 1.74
CA ILE A 160 -15.64 -2.96 1.00
C ILE A 160 -15.31 -2.98 -0.49
N GLY A 161 -15.90 -3.93 -1.25
CA GLY A 161 -15.61 -4.07 -2.67
C GLY A 161 -16.31 -5.25 -3.31
N LEU A 162 -16.13 -5.39 -4.63
CA LEU A 162 -16.76 -6.51 -5.37
C LEU A 162 -16.14 -7.85 -4.99
N LEU A 163 -14.83 -7.87 -4.74
CA LEU A 163 -14.09 -9.07 -4.35
C LEU A 163 -13.17 -8.72 -3.19
N ASN A 164 -13.42 -9.33 -2.04
CA ASN A 164 -12.65 -9.10 -0.84
C ASN A 164 -12.02 -10.43 -0.39
N TYR A 165 -10.71 -10.43 -0.22
CA TYR A 165 -9.95 -11.54 0.33
C TYR A 165 -9.36 -11.15 1.67
N ASN A 166 -9.87 -11.79 2.73
CA ASN A 166 -9.34 -11.64 4.08
C ASN A 166 -9.18 -13.04 4.70
N PRO A 167 -7.96 -13.55 4.88
CA PRO A 167 -7.75 -14.88 5.45
C PRO A 167 -8.26 -15.02 6.89
N GLN A 168 -8.42 -13.89 7.61
CA GLN A 168 -8.95 -13.82 8.97
C GLN A 168 -10.42 -13.38 8.99
N GLY A 169 -11.05 -13.21 7.83
CA GLY A 169 -12.41 -12.74 7.69
C GLY A 169 -13.47 -13.79 7.99
N PHE A 170 -14.73 -13.35 8.01
CA PHE A 170 -15.90 -14.22 8.16
C PHE A 170 -15.89 -15.38 7.16
N LEU A 171 -15.55 -15.10 5.92
CA LEU A 171 -15.14 -16.07 4.91
C LEU A 171 -13.87 -15.54 4.23
N PRO A 172 -12.90 -16.40 3.87
CA PRO A 172 -11.68 -15.94 3.20
C PRO A 172 -11.97 -15.09 1.96
N TRP A 173 -13.00 -15.44 1.21
CA TRP A 173 -13.49 -14.69 0.05
C TRP A 173 -14.95 -14.30 0.27
N PHE A 174 -15.23 -13.00 0.32
CA PHE A 174 -16.60 -12.52 0.48
C PHE A 174 -16.85 -11.26 -0.36
N PRO A 175 -17.94 -11.20 -1.16
CA PRO A 175 -18.29 -10.01 -1.91
C PRO A 175 -18.91 -8.94 -1.02
N ILE A 176 -18.86 -7.69 -1.48
CA ILE A 176 -19.45 -6.47 -0.91
C ILE A 176 -18.71 -6.02 0.35
N ILE A 177 -18.75 -6.77 1.44
CA ILE A 177 -18.08 -6.42 2.70
C ILE A 177 -17.49 -7.65 3.36
N ASN A 178 -16.23 -7.57 3.76
CA ASN A 178 -15.57 -8.58 4.56
C ASN A 178 -14.89 -7.92 5.77
N PHE A 179 -14.89 -8.59 6.89
CA PHE A 179 -14.31 -8.10 8.13
C PHE A 179 -13.70 -9.25 8.93
N PRO A 180 -12.67 -8.99 9.72
CA PRO A 180 -12.01 -10.02 10.52
C PRO A 180 -12.95 -10.54 11.61
N CYS A 181 -13.07 -11.87 11.72
CA CYS A 181 -13.91 -12.55 12.69
C CYS A 181 -13.14 -13.49 13.63
N GLY A 182 -11.86 -13.72 13.38
CA GLY A 182 -11.00 -14.62 14.16
C GLY A 182 -10.23 -13.85 15.23
N GLY A 183 -10.36 -14.29 16.46
CA GLY A 183 -9.85 -13.57 17.61
C GLY A 183 -8.44 -13.95 18.05
N ASP A 184 -7.42 -13.71 17.26
CA ASP A 184 -6.04 -13.53 17.74
C ASP A 184 -5.49 -12.28 17.04
N TRP A 185 -5.87 -11.13 17.60
CA TRP A 185 -5.40 -9.80 17.26
C TRP A 185 -3.99 -9.55 17.80
#